data_f62baf51058b216631c14d75c9ec2551
#
_entry.id   f62baf51058b216631c14d75c9ec2551
#
_cell.length_a   1.000
_cell.length_b   1.000
_cell.length_c   1.000
_cell.angle_alpha   90.00
_cell.angle_beta   90.00
_cell.angle_gamma   90.00
#
_symmetry.space_group_name_H-M   'P 1'
#
loop_
_entity.id
_entity.type
_entity.pdbx_description
1 polymer ?
#
loop_
_entity_poly.entity_id
_entity_poly.type
_entity_poly.pdbx_seq_one_letter_code
_entity_poly.pdbx_strand_id
1 'polypeptide(L)'
;QAVQPELYSFPEYDTQQSIYMDLLKELNEAQAALNGASAAAMKSADNFYQGDASKWRKFANSLMLRMAMRMSKVDPAAAEQWVKTAVANGVFESDADNCMLMHAGGLTTNDSSEPYAKIYSHEDRGNFFLTEYFVDLLKRTNDPRLPLIGTVCEDPTISVQAGSDFQYGNSDPAVQKGLPSGFSDSPDSPWFVGNKYPEFKDEDYRSTYRSRYSTINRYTYSDPTGPTFVCTYAQTQLLLAEAAVRGWVDGSAQAYYENGVRAAMRQFAQFPNGTALYNQYLTQAAIDRYLTENPFNASNALEQINTQYWINCFCDEYETFANWRRSGYPELKSTYDAANPYPNADTNGEIPRRFRYPSKESQDNAANYEAAVSRLSGGDHFSSRIWWDVAK
;
A
#
# COMPACT_ATOMS: atom_id res chain seq x y z
N GLN A 1 -27.79 0.98 -10.44
CA GLN A 1 -27.64 0.85 -11.92
C GLN A 1 -27.27 -0.59 -12.31
N ALA A 2 -26.22 -1.18 -11.72
CA ALA A 2 -25.71 -2.51 -12.09
C ALA A 2 -26.74 -3.66 -11.96
N VAL A 3 -27.72 -3.55 -11.07
CA VAL A 3 -28.76 -4.58 -10.87
C VAL A 3 -29.99 -4.41 -11.77
N GLN A 4 -30.01 -3.36 -12.60
CA GLN A 4 -31.10 -3.04 -13.54
C GLN A 4 -30.51 -2.55 -14.86
N PRO A 5 -29.71 -3.39 -15.56
CA PRO A 5 -28.98 -2.96 -16.75
C PRO A 5 -29.91 -2.53 -17.90
N GLU A 6 -31.11 -3.05 -17.96
CA GLU A 6 -32.12 -2.67 -18.96
C GLU A 6 -32.62 -1.22 -18.80
N LEU A 7 -32.56 -0.68 -17.59
CA LEU A 7 -32.92 0.73 -17.31
C LEU A 7 -31.72 1.68 -17.41
N TYR A 8 -30.51 1.14 -17.30
CA TYR A 8 -29.26 1.90 -17.22
C TYR A 8 -28.23 1.41 -18.25
N SER A 9 -28.64 1.32 -19.51
CA SER A 9 -27.75 0.91 -20.60
C SER A 9 -26.59 1.87 -20.81
N PHE A 10 -26.74 3.14 -20.42
CA PHE A 10 -25.72 4.19 -20.45
C PHE A 10 -25.61 4.81 -19.06
N PRO A 11 -24.87 4.20 -18.14
CA PRO A 11 -24.80 4.66 -16.75
C PRO A 11 -24.08 6.01 -16.65
N GLU A 12 -24.62 6.91 -15.82
CA GLU A 12 -23.96 8.15 -15.44
C GLU A 12 -22.80 7.87 -14.48
N TYR A 13 -21.79 8.71 -14.55
CA TYR A 13 -20.71 8.75 -13.58
C TYR A 13 -21.06 9.68 -12.42
N ASP A 14 -21.22 9.15 -11.24
CA ASP A 14 -21.35 9.94 -10.03
C ASP A 14 -20.08 10.75 -9.75
N THR A 15 -20.23 11.85 -9.00
CA THR A 15 -19.07 12.60 -8.55
C THR A 15 -18.35 11.81 -7.45
N GLN A 16 -17.03 11.89 -7.40
CA GLN A 16 -16.27 11.24 -6.34
C GLN A 16 -16.67 11.75 -4.96
N GLN A 17 -17.02 13.02 -4.82
CA GLN A 17 -17.54 13.60 -3.60
C GLN A 17 -18.84 12.92 -3.15
N SER A 18 -19.83 12.77 -4.03
CA SER A 18 -21.09 12.12 -3.68
C SER A 18 -20.89 10.66 -3.24
N ILE A 19 -20.00 9.94 -3.95
CA ILE A 19 -19.66 8.56 -3.61
C ILE A 19 -19.04 8.49 -2.20
N TYR A 20 -18.08 9.37 -1.87
CA TYR A 20 -17.45 9.37 -0.55
C TYR A 20 -18.42 9.66 0.57
N MET A 21 -19.31 10.64 0.37
CA MET A 21 -20.30 11.01 1.40
C MET A 21 -21.33 9.92 1.62
N ASP A 22 -21.75 9.23 0.56
CA ASP A 22 -22.67 8.10 0.64
C ASP A 22 -22.03 6.89 1.35
N LEU A 23 -20.82 6.51 0.97
CA LEU A 23 -20.08 5.42 1.61
C LEU A 23 -19.80 5.69 3.10
N LEU A 24 -19.48 6.92 3.49
CA LEU A 24 -19.30 7.30 4.90
C LEU A 24 -20.61 7.15 5.68
N LYS A 25 -21.72 7.56 5.07
CA LYS A 25 -23.06 7.37 5.66
C LYS A 25 -23.39 5.89 5.80
N GLU A 26 -23.18 5.08 4.74
CA GLU A 26 -23.43 3.63 4.79
C GLU A 26 -22.59 2.93 5.87
N LEU A 27 -21.31 3.26 5.99
CA LEU A 27 -20.44 2.72 7.05
C LEU A 27 -20.97 3.07 8.45
N ASN A 28 -21.43 4.31 8.65
CA ASN A 28 -21.98 4.74 9.92
C ASN A 28 -23.31 4.03 10.25
N GLU A 29 -24.17 3.82 9.28
CA GLU A 29 -25.41 3.07 9.42
C GLU A 29 -25.13 1.58 9.69
N ALA A 30 -24.20 0.97 8.95
CA ALA A 30 -23.81 -0.42 9.13
C ALA A 30 -23.22 -0.70 10.53
N GLN A 31 -22.30 0.15 11.01
CA GLN A 31 -21.73 -0.01 12.34
C GLN A 31 -22.79 0.14 13.44
N ALA A 32 -23.78 1.04 13.25
CA ALA A 32 -24.87 1.20 14.18
C ALA A 32 -25.79 -0.03 14.20
N ALA A 33 -26.10 -0.61 13.05
CA ALA A 33 -26.90 -1.82 12.94
C ALA A 33 -26.22 -3.04 13.58
N LEU A 34 -24.89 -3.09 13.58
CA LEU A 34 -24.13 -4.17 14.22
C LEU A 34 -24.03 -4.03 15.74
N ASN A 35 -24.49 -2.91 16.32
CA ASN A 35 -24.41 -2.68 17.77
C ASN A 35 -25.35 -3.64 18.52
N GLY A 36 -24.77 -4.53 19.30
CA GLY A 36 -25.51 -5.59 20.01
C GLY A 36 -26.03 -6.72 19.13
N ALA A 37 -25.69 -6.72 17.83
CA ALA A 37 -26.06 -7.81 16.94
C ALA A 37 -25.26 -9.07 17.26
N SER A 38 -25.90 -10.24 17.03
CA SER A 38 -25.22 -11.53 17.07
C SER A 38 -25.10 -12.08 15.65
N ALA A 39 -23.88 -12.24 15.18
CA ALA A 39 -23.58 -12.85 13.89
C ALA A 39 -23.08 -14.30 14.02
N ALA A 40 -23.34 -14.96 15.13
CA ALA A 40 -22.89 -16.33 15.41
C ALA A 40 -23.32 -17.33 14.32
N ALA A 41 -24.47 -17.12 13.68
CA ALA A 41 -24.92 -17.94 12.55
C ALA A 41 -24.04 -17.78 11.29
N MET A 42 -23.28 -16.69 11.18
CA MET A 42 -22.39 -16.41 10.06
C MET A 42 -20.96 -16.93 10.27
N LYS A 43 -20.67 -17.52 11.43
CA LYS A 43 -19.31 -17.92 11.85
C LYS A 43 -18.57 -18.73 10.77
N SER A 44 -19.21 -19.68 10.15
CA SER A 44 -18.59 -20.54 9.13
C SER A 44 -18.44 -19.89 7.76
N ALA A 45 -19.13 -18.77 7.51
CA ALA A 45 -19.09 -18.03 6.25
C ALA A 45 -18.23 -16.75 6.36
N ASP A 46 -17.88 -16.32 7.56
CA ASP A 46 -17.07 -15.14 7.82
C ASP A 46 -15.59 -15.53 8.00
N ASN A 47 -14.82 -15.37 6.95
CA ASN A 47 -13.39 -15.69 6.94
C ASN A 47 -12.50 -14.64 7.66
N PHE A 48 -13.07 -13.48 8.02
CA PHE A 48 -12.32 -12.41 8.67
C PHE A 48 -12.42 -12.48 10.20
N TYR A 49 -13.65 -12.42 10.72
CA TYR A 49 -13.91 -12.30 12.15
C TYR A 49 -14.78 -13.40 12.74
N GLN A 50 -15.12 -14.40 11.92
CA GLN A 50 -15.91 -15.58 12.36
C GLN A 50 -17.22 -15.20 13.07
N GLY A 51 -17.90 -14.17 12.58
CA GLY A 51 -19.17 -13.69 13.12
C GLY A 51 -19.03 -12.77 14.33
N ASP A 52 -17.86 -12.21 14.61
CA ASP A 52 -17.68 -11.21 15.66
C ASP A 52 -18.16 -9.83 15.18
N ALA A 53 -19.40 -9.47 15.50
CA ALA A 53 -20.00 -8.20 15.15
C ALA A 53 -19.25 -7.00 15.75
N SER A 54 -18.59 -7.15 16.90
CA SER A 54 -17.85 -6.07 17.54
C SER A 54 -16.61 -5.70 16.74
N LYS A 55 -15.91 -6.68 16.17
CA LYS A 55 -14.77 -6.47 15.28
C LYS A 55 -15.20 -5.86 13.94
N TRP A 56 -16.33 -6.32 13.39
CA TRP A 56 -16.92 -5.70 12.19
C TRP A 56 -17.27 -4.23 12.40
N ARG A 57 -17.77 -3.86 13.59
CA ARG A 57 -18.02 -2.45 13.95
C ARG A 57 -16.73 -1.64 13.98
N LYS A 58 -15.70 -2.13 14.67
CA LYS A 58 -14.39 -1.46 14.71
C LYS A 58 -13.78 -1.32 13.32
N PHE A 59 -13.92 -2.35 12.46
CA PHE A 59 -13.49 -2.27 11.07
C PHE A 59 -14.22 -1.17 10.31
N ALA A 60 -15.55 -1.11 10.37
CA ALA A 60 -16.34 -0.08 9.71
C ALA A 60 -15.90 1.33 10.14
N ASN A 61 -15.68 1.54 11.44
CA ASN A 61 -15.22 2.82 11.98
C ASN A 61 -13.76 3.15 11.57
N SER A 62 -12.88 2.15 11.54
CA SER A 62 -11.50 2.35 11.08
C SER A 62 -11.43 2.66 9.58
N LEU A 63 -12.31 2.06 8.78
CA LEU A 63 -12.46 2.38 7.36
C LEU A 63 -13.07 3.78 7.17
N MET A 64 -14.04 4.15 7.99
CA MET A 64 -14.61 5.52 8.04
C MET A 64 -13.51 6.55 8.35
N LEU A 65 -12.65 6.29 9.34
CA LEU A 65 -11.49 7.12 9.64
C LEU A 65 -10.56 7.26 8.43
N ARG A 66 -10.23 6.15 7.74
CA ARG A 66 -9.39 6.15 6.52
C ARG A 66 -10.00 7.02 5.42
N MET A 67 -11.32 6.86 5.18
CA MET A 67 -12.02 7.64 4.16
C MET A 67 -12.13 9.13 4.52
N ALA A 68 -12.40 9.44 5.79
CA ALA A 68 -12.42 10.82 6.28
C ALA A 68 -11.07 11.51 6.11
N MET A 69 -9.98 10.83 6.50
CA MET A 69 -8.63 11.36 6.32
C MET A 69 -8.26 11.56 4.83
N ARG A 70 -8.87 10.81 3.91
CA ARG A 70 -8.70 11.04 2.47
C ARG A 70 -9.17 12.41 2.03
N MET A 71 -10.21 12.93 2.66
CA MET A 71 -10.78 14.24 2.36
C MET A 71 -10.06 15.42 3.05
N SER A 72 -9.03 15.15 3.84
CA SER A 72 -8.39 16.13 4.75
C SER A 72 -7.88 17.41 4.09
N LYS A 73 -7.69 17.45 2.78
CA LYS A 73 -7.28 18.63 2.01
C LYS A 73 -8.43 19.28 1.23
N VAL A 74 -9.33 18.50 0.68
CA VAL A 74 -10.41 18.99 -0.17
C VAL A 74 -11.59 19.50 0.64
N ASP A 75 -11.92 18.85 1.76
CA ASP A 75 -13.01 19.24 2.67
C ASP A 75 -12.59 18.94 4.12
N PRO A 76 -11.72 19.78 4.71
CA PRO A 76 -11.23 19.56 6.08
C PRO A 76 -12.32 19.53 7.15
N ALA A 77 -13.40 20.31 6.94
CA ALA A 77 -14.49 20.38 7.93
C ALA A 77 -15.31 19.08 7.95
N ALA A 78 -15.68 18.56 6.80
CA ALA A 78 -16.34 17.25 6.71
C ALA A 78 -15.42 16.13 7.17
N ALA A 79 -14.13 16.19 6.81
CA ALA A 79 -13.12 15.22 7.25
C ALA A 79 -13.03 15.18 8.79
N GLU A 80 -12.90 16.32 9.44
CA GLU A 80 -12.85 16.42 10.91
C GLU A 80 -14.11 15.83 11.56
N GLN A 81 -15.30 16.16 11.04
CA GLN A 81 -16.55 15.63 11.56
C GLN A 81 -16.61 14.11 11.50
N TRP A 82 -16.25 13.52 10.35
CA TRP A 82 -16.27 12.08 10.17
C TRP A 82 -15.17 11.37 10.97
N VAL A 83 -13.99 11.98 11.15
CA VAL A 83 -12.94 11.48 12.04
C VAL A 83 -13.47 11.40 13.47
N LYS A 84 -14.08 12.47 13.99
CA LYS A 84 -14.66 12.50 15.34
C LYS A 84 -15.77 11.46 15.51
N THR A 85 -16.61 11.29 14.50
CA THR A 85 -17.66 10.26 14.50
C THR A 85 -17.07 8.86 14.57
N ALA A 86 -16.07 8.56 13.73
CA ALA A 86 -15.41 7.25 13.70
C ALA A 86 -14.75 6.91 15.04
N VAL A 87 -14.02 7.87 15.63
CA VAL A 87 -13.35 7.70 16.92
C VAL A 87 -14.36 7.51 18.06
N ALA A 88 -15.44 8.29 18.09
CA ALA A 88 -16.48 8.16 19.10
C ALA A 88 -17.21 6.81 19.04
N ASN A 89 -17.36 6.24 17.85
CA ASN A 89 -18.00 4.93 17.64
C ASN A 89 -17.05 3.74 17.97
N GLY A 90 -15.75 3.99 18.10
CA GLY A 90 -14.71 2.99 18.40
C GLY A 90 -14.04 2.41 17.13
N VAL A 91 -12.79 2.78 16.91
CA VAL A 91 -11.90 2.26 15.88
C VAL A 91 -11.10 1.06 16.40
N PHE A 92 -10.20 0.49 15.62
CA PHE A 92 -9.30 -0.57 16.07
C PHE A 92 -8.46 -0.15 17.29
N GLU A 93 -8.39 -1.04 18.28
CA GLU A 93 -7.71 -0.80 19.56
C GLU A 93 -6.45 -1.65 19.72
N SER A 94 -6.32 -2.71 18.93
CA SER A 94 -5.18 -3.64 19.00
C SER A 94 -4.95 -4.40 17.70
N ASP A 95 -3.81 -5.09 17.60
CA ASP A 95 -3.49 -5.98 16.48
C ASP A 95 -4.53 -7.12 16.32
N ALA A 96 -5.26 -7.48 17.38
CA ALA A 96 -6.34 -8.48 17.33
C ALA A 96 -7.60 -8.01 16.56
N ASP A 97 -7.70 -6.72 16.29
CA ASP A 97 -8.80 -6.13 15.52
C ASP A 97 -8.48 -6.08 14.01
N ASN A 98 -7.25 -6.40 13.59
CA ASN A 98 -6.84 -6.36 12.18
C ASN A 98 -7.84 -7.09 11.29
N CYS A 99 -8.29 -6.43 10.23
CA CYS A 99 -9.04 -7.06 9.15
C CYS A 99 -8.04 -7.67 8.16
N MET A 100 -7.89 -8.98 8.22
CA MET A 100 -6.97 -9.72 7.36
C MET A 100 -7.57 -11.07 6.98
N LEU A 101 -7.21 -11.53 5.79
CA LEU A 101 -7.57 -12.86 5.29
C LEU A 101 -6.33 -13.74 5.28
N MET A 102 -6.40 -14.89 5.97
CA MET A 102 -5.36 -15.91 5.91
C MET A 102 -5.61 -16.84 4.72
N HIS A 103 -4.54 -17.23 4.04
CA HIS A 103 -4.61 -18.10 2.89
C HIS A 103 -4.13 -19.51 3.21
N ALA A 104 -4.73 -20.50 2.56
CA ALA A 104 -4.36 -21.91 2.73
C ALA A 104 -3.10 -22.30 1.94
N GLY A 105 -2.68 -21.43 1.03
CA GLY A 105 -1.54 -21.69 0.17
C GLY A 105 -1.84 -22.57 -1.05
N GLY A 106 -0.76 -22.94 -1.73
CA GLY A 106 -0.76 -23.66 -3.00
C GLY A 106 -0.19 -22.81 -4.13
N LEU A 107 0.15 -23.44 -5.24
CA LEU A 107 0.74 -22.77 -6.42
C LEU A 107 0.01 -23.17 -7.71
N THR A 108 -1.19 -23.76 -7.61
CA THR A 108 -2.03 -24.12 -8.75
C THR A 108 -3.05 -23.02 -9.08
N THR A 109 -3.69 -23.12 -10.23
CA THR A 109 -4.67 -22.12 -10.71
C THR A 109 -5.94 -22.02 -9.88
N ASN A 110 -6.25 -23.02 -9.06
CA ASN A 110 -7.51 -23.13 -8.30
C ASN A 110 -7.28 -23.22 -6.78
N ASP A 111 -6.14 -22.75 -6.31
CA ASP A 111 -5.80 -22.78 -4.89
C ASP A 111 -6.22 -21.50 -4.15
N SER A 112 -6.05 -21.52 -2.84
CA SER A 112 -6.34 -20.41 -1.93
C SER A 112 -5.07 -19.64 -1.56
N SER A 113 -4.14 -19.46 -2.50
CA SER A 113 -2.92 -18.68 -2.28
C SER A 113 -3.21 -17.22 -2.11
N GLU A 114 -2.34 -16.53 -1.39
CA GLU A 114 -2.27 -15.07 -1.45
C GLU A 114 -1.95 -14.66 -2.90
N PRO A 115 -2.80 -13.83 -3.55
CA PRO A 115 -2.70 -13.61 -5.00
C PRO A 115 -1.39 -12.99 -5.46
N TYR A 116 -0.87 -11.99 -4.73
CA TYR A 116 0.40 -11.34 -5.07
C TYR A 116 1.59 -12.25 -4.79
N ALA A 117 1.57 -12.97 -3.66
CA ALA A 117 2.62 -13.93 -3.33
C ALA A 117 2.78 -15.00 -4.40
N LYS A 118 1.68 -15.44 -5.01
CA LYS A 118 1.72 -16.38 -6.12
C LYS A 118 2.46 -15.80 -7.33
N ILE A 119 2.17 -14.55 -7.70
CA ILE A 119 2.87 -13.86 -8.80
C ILE A 119 4.35 -13.73 -8.46
N TYR A 120 4.69 -13.20 -7.29
CA TYR A 120 6.06 -12.91 -6.88
C TYR A 120 6.92 -14.15 -6.67
N SER A 121 6.32 -15.25 -6.21
CA SER A 121 7.06 -16.48 -5.90
C SER A 121 7.04 -17.52 -7.01
N HIS A 122 6.10 -17.46 -7.94
CA HIS A 122 5.89 -18.53 -8.92
C HIS A 122 5.74 -18.02 -10.36
N GLU A 123 4.77 -17.16 -10.65
CA GLU A 123 4.41 -16.81 -12.03
C GLU A 123 5.42 -15.88 -12.69
N ASP A 124 5.91 -14.86 -11.99
CA ASP A 124 6.81 -13.85 -12.55
C ASP A 124 7.92 -13.40 -11.58
N ARG A 125 8.43 -14.32 -10.83
CA ARG A 125 9.38 -14.10 -9.74
C ARG A 125 10.70 -13.43 -10.11
N GLY A 126 11.10 -13.48 -11.38
CA GLY A 126 12.34 -12.87 -11.86
C GLY A 126 12.26 -11.38 -12.16
N ASN A 127 11.06 -10.76 -12.01
CA ASN A 127 10.81 -9.41 -12.49
C ASN A 127 10.33 -8.45 -11.38
N PHE A 128 10.17 -8.91 -10.13
CA PHE A 128 9.74 -8.07 -9.01
C PHE A 128 10.90 -7.79 -8.06
N PHE A 129 11.38 -6.55 -8.07
CA PHE A 129 12.47 -6.08 -7.24
C PHE A 129 12.02 -4.91 -6.37
N LEU A 130 12.64 -4.79 -5.19
CA LEU A 130 12.52 -3.58 -4.40
C LEU A 130 13.29 -2.46 -5.08
N THR A 131 12.71 -1.25 -5.10
CA THR A 131 13.37 -0.09 -5.69
C THR A 131 14.54 0.41 -4.82
N GLU A 132 15.54 1.03 -5.45
CA GLU A 132 16.65 1.68 -4.76
C GLU A 132 16.15 2.64 -3.67
N TYR A 133 15.18 3.50 -4.01
CA TYR A 133 14.58 4.43 -3.05
C TYR A 133 14.03 3.74 -1.79
N PHE A 134 13.30 2.63 -1.97
CA PHE A 134 12.67 1.92 -0.85
C PHE A 134 13.70 1.25 0.05
N VAL A 135 14.66 0.53 -0.54
CA VAL A 135 15.72 -0.14 0.23
C VAL A 135 16.60 0.88 0.96
N ASP A 136 16.98 1.97 0.29
CA ASP A 136 17.79 3.03 0.89
C ASP A 136 17.05 3.76 2.01
N LEU A 137 15.74 3.96 1.88
CA LEU A 137 14.91 4.52 2.95
C LEU A 137 15.00 3.66 4.21
N LEU A 138 14.82 2.34 4.08
CA LEU A 138 14.87 1.42 5.21
C LEU A 138 16.30 1.28 5.78
N LYS A 139 17.32 1.27 4.93
CA LYS A 139 18.73 1.20 5.38
C LYS A 139 19.17 2.43 6.14
N ARG A 140 18.88 3.64 5.64
CA ARG A 140 19.31 4.89 6.30
C ARG A 140 18.65 5.13 7.66
N THR A 141 17.50 4.50 7.89
CA THR A 141 16.79 4.57 9.17
C THR A 141 17.06 3.37 10.08
N ASN A 142 17.93 2.44 9.67
CA ASN A 142 18.16 1.16 10.36
C ASN A 142 16.85 0.41 10.63
N ASP A 143 15.94 0.39 9.66
CA ASP A 143 14.61 -0.16 9.83
C ASP A 143 14.66 -1.71 9.91
N PRO A 144 14.27 -2.30 11.05
CA PRO A 144 14.37 -3.74 11.25
C PRO A 144 13.36 -4.55 10.40
N ARG A 145 12.47 -3.89 9.65
CA ARG A 145 11.55 -4.56 8.70
C ARG A 145 12.23 -4.95 7.39
N LEU A 146 13.36 -4.32 7.03
CA LEU A 146 14.04 -4.61 5.76
C LEU A 146 14.31 -6.09 5.53
N PRO A 147 14.85 -6.87 6.50
CA PRO A 147 15.08 -8.32 6.33
C PRO A 147 13.82 -9.14 6.11
N LEU A 148 12.66 -8.64 6.55
CA LEU A 148 11.38 -9.32 6.41
C LEU A 148 10.68 -8.92 5.10
N ILE A 149 10.95 -7.73 4.58
CA ILE A 149 10.36 -7.26 3.32
C ILE A 149 11.18 -7.74 2.12
N GLY A 150 12.50 -7.68 2.23
CA GLY A 150 13.43 -7.98 1.15
C GLY A 150 14.32 -9.17 1.40
N THR A 151 14.76 -9.79 0.31
CA THR A 151 15.78 -10.83 0.30
C THR A 151 16.58 -10.75 -1.00
N VAL A 152 17.86 -11.11 -0.96
CA VAL A 152 18.70 -11.23 -2.16
C VAL A 152 18.89 -12.70 -2.47
N CYS A 153 18.49 -13.12 -3.66
CA CYS A 153 18.78 -14.47 -4.15
C CYS A 153 20.16 -14.47 -4.82
N GLU A 154 21.18 -14.88 -4.09
CA GLU A 154 22.59 -14.82 -4.53
C GLU A 154 22.92 -15.83 -5.63
N ASP A 155 22.09 -16.85 -5.84
CA ASP A 155 22.26 -17.83 -6.91
C ASP A 155 21.43 -17.43 -8.15
N PRO A 156 22.08 -16.99 -9.24
CA PRO A 156 21.39 -16.56 -10.44
C PRO A 156 20.63 -17.70 -11.14
N THR A 157 21.01 -18.95 -10.91
CA THR A 157 20.32 -20.09 -11.52
C THR A 157 18.98 -20.37 -10.86
N ILE A 158 18.87 -20.04 -9.58
CA ILE A 158 17.62 -20.19 -8.79
C ILE A 158 16.68 -19.01 -9.05
N SER A 159 17.20 -17.81 -9.24
CA SER A 159 16.41 -16.58 -9.35
C SER A 159 15.45 -16.54 -10.55
N VAL A 160 15.67 -17.36 -11.57
CA VAL A 160 14.93 -17.32 -12.84
C VAL A 160 14.13 -18.59 -13.14
N GLN A 161 14.37 -19.72 -12.43
CA GLN A 161 13.73 -20.99 -12.78
C GLN A 161 12.38 -21.20 -12.12
N ALA A 162 11.36 -21.56 -12.92
CA ALA A 162 10.06 -21.99 -12.44
C ALA A 162 10.19 -23.32 -11.66
N GLY A 163 9.54 -23.43 -10.50
CA GLY A 163 9.44 -24.67 -9.73
C GLY A 163 10.62 -24.99 -8.81
N SER A 164 11.65 -24.14 -8.71
CA SER A 164 12.65 -24.31 -7.65
C SER A 164 12.07 -23.87 -6.31
N ASP A 165 12.26 -24.69 -5.29
CA ASP A 165 11.96 -24.33 -3.91
C ASP A 165 12.83 -23.15 -3.49
N PHE A 166 12.25 -22.00 -3.49
CA PHE A 166 12.93 -20.77 -3.14
C PHE A 166 13.15 -20.64 -1.62
N GLN A 167 13.79 -21.59 -1.03
CA GLN A 167 14.15 -21.56 0.37
C GLN A 167 15.38 -20.69 0.65
N TYR A 168 15.98 -20.08 -0.38
CA TYR A 168 17.32 -19.52 -0.29
C TYR A 168 17.34 -18.06 -0.74
N GLY A 169 17.16 -17.18 0.21
CA GLY A 169 17.47 -15.78 0.05
C GLY A 169 18.26 -15.29 1.24
N ASN A 170 19.21 -14.43 1.01
CA ASN A 170 19.95 -13.75 2.06
C ASN A 170 19.18 -12.49 2.48
N SER A 171 18.62 -12.51 3.70
CA SER A 171 17.85 -11.40 4.26
C SER A 171 18.71 -10.43 5.08
N ASP A 172 20.03 -10.64 5.18
CA ASP A 172 20.92 -9.72 5.90
C ASP A 172 20.80 -8.31 5.32
N PRO A 173 20.52 -7.27 6.14
CA PRO A 173 20.47 -5.88 5.67
C PRO A 173 21.74 -5.41 4.94
N ALA A 174 22.89 -6.00 5.25
CA ALA A 174 24.15 -5.63 4.61
C ALA A 174 24.19 -5.92 3.11
N VAL A 175 23.57 -7.04 2.68
CA VAL A 175 23.54 -7.43 1.25
C VAL A 175 22.36 -6.82 0.49
N GLN A 176 21.35 -6.31 1.18
CA GLN A 176 20.17 -5.73 0.55
C GLN A 176 20.55 -4.54 -0.33
N LYS A 177 20.06 -4.55 -1.56
CA LYS A 177 20.27 -3.48 -2.55
C LYS A 177 19.02 -3.35 -3.41
N GLY A 178 18.50 -2.13 -3.54
CA GLY A 178 17.34 -1.87 -4.38
C GLY A 178 17.71 -1.67 -5.84
N LEU A 179 16.89 -2.16 -6.75
CA LEU A 179 17.11 -2.00 -8.19
C LEU A 179 16.80 -0.55 -8.60
N PRO A 180 17.67 0.11 -9.38
CA PRO A 180 17.36 1.39 -10.00
C PRO A 180 16.10 1.30 -10.85
N SER A 181 15.14 2.22 -10.64
CA SER A 181 13.88 2.27 -11.37
C SER A 181 13.87 3.36 -12.44
N GLY A 182 13.04 3.19 -13.48
CA GLY A 182 12.89 4.17 -14.55
C GLY A 182 13.94 4.09 -15.65
N PHE A 183 14.60 2.94 -15.80
CA PHE A 183 15.62 2.67 -16.81
C PHE A 183 15.26 1.45 -17.65
N SER A 184 15.85 1.39 -18.86
CA SER A 184 15.86 0.19 -19.70
C SER A 184 17.11 -0.64 -19.42
N ASP A 185 17.01 -1.94 -19.50
CA ASP A 185 18.13 -2.87 -19.46
C ASP A 185 18.79 -3.09 -20.85
N SER A 186 18.15 -2.59 -21.92
CA SER A 186 18.68 -2.68 -23.29
C SER A 186 19.76 -1.66 -23.55
N PRO A 187 20.99 -2.08 -23.94
CA PRO A 187 22.09 -1.19 -24.29
C PRO A 187 21.78 -0.21 -25.43
N ASP A 188 20.88 -0.60 -26.33
CA ASP A 188 20.47 0.20 -27.47
C ASP A 188 19.45 1.29 -27.11
N SER A 189 18.93 1.24 -25.88
CA SER A 189 17.97 2.23 -25.39
C SER A 189 18.68 3.51 -24.96
N PRO A 190 18.16 4.70 -25.32
CA PRO A 190 18.66 5.97 -24.75
C PRO A 190 18.50 6.04 -23.23
N TRP A 191 17.58 5.26 -22.67
CA TRP A 191 17.34 5.13 -21.20
C TRP A 191 18.05 3.93 -20.59
N PHE A 192 19.10 3.45 -21.22
CA PHE A 192 19.90 2.33 -20.73
C PHE A 192 20.44 2.62 -19.32
N VAL A 193 20.17 1.73 -18.39
CA VAL A 193 20.58 1.85 -16.99
C VAL A 193 22.11 2.05 -16.85
N GLY A 194 22.92 1.45 -17.73
CA GLY A 194 24.37 1.60 -17.76
C GLY A 194 24.87 3.01 -18.09
N ASN A 195 24.01 3.91 -18.58
CA ASN A 195 24.39 5.31 -18.78
C ASN A 195 24.55 6.05 -17.45
N LYS A 196 23.84 5.64 -16.42
CA LYS A 196 23.91 6.20 -15.06
C LYS A 196 24.65 5.29 -14.09
N TYR A 197 24.52 3.97 -14.24
CA TYR A 197 25.12 2.94 -13.40
C TYR A 197 26.11 2.13 -14.25
N PRO A 198 27.40 2.48 -14.28
CA PRO A 198 28.39 1.94 -15.20
C PRO A 198 28.55 0.41 -15.16
N GLU A 199 28.25 -0.23 -14.02
CA GLU A 199 28.28 -1.67 -13.84
C GLU A 199 27.35 -2.42 -14.81
N PHE A 200 26.26 -1.81 -15.23
CA PHE A 200 25.34 -2.41 -16.22
C PHE A 200 25.86 -2.39 -17.65
N LYS A 201 27.02 -1.79 -17.91
CA LYS A 201 27.74 -1.91 -19.22
C LYS A 201 28.41 -3.25 -19.36
N ASP A 202 28.73 -3.90 -18.24
CA ASP A 202 29.28 -5.25 -18.21
C ASP A 202 28.19 -6.26 -18.56
N GLU A 203 28.45 -7.12 -19.57
CA GLU A 203 27.50 -8.12 -20.04
C GLU A 203 27.24 -9.21 -18.99
N ASP A 204 28.28 -9.62 -18.26
CA ASP A 204 28.16 -10.59 -17.16
C ASP A 204 27.34 -10.00 -16.01
N TYR A 205 27.49 -8.71 -15.71
CA TYR A 205 26.66 -8.04 -14.72
C TYR A 205 25.19 -8.02 -15.15
N ARG A 206 24.89 -7.67 -16.40
CA ARG A 206 23.52 -7.66 -16.95
C ARG A 206 22.87 -9.04 -16.97
N SER A 207 23.64 -10.09 -17.21
CA SER A 207 23.13 -11.47 -17.18
C SER A 207 22.81 -11.95 -15.76
N THR A 208 23.47 -11.39 -14.73
CA THR A 208 23.40 -11.84 -13.34
C THR A 208 22.81 -10.81 -12.36
N TYR A 209 22.39 -9.62 -12.83
CA TYR A 209 21.93 -8.56 -11.92
C TYR A 209 20.78 -8.99 -11.01
N ARG A 210 19.93 -9.93 -11.49
CA ARG A 210 18.80 -10.46 -10.71
C ARG A 210 19.21 -11.11 -9.40
N SER A 211 20.44 -11.65 -9.31
CA SER A 211 20.98 -12.23 -8.09
C SER A 211 21.68 -11.22 -7.15
N ARG A 212 21.66 -9.94 -7.52
CA ARG A 212 22.38 -8.87 -6.80
C ARG A 212 21.47 -7.86 -6.15
N TYR A 213 20.18 -7.90 -6.48
CA TYR A 213 19.17 -6.94 -5.99
C TYR A 213 18.10 -7.60 -5.17
N SER A 214 17.55 -6.83 -4.23
CA SER A 214 16.52 -7.31 -3.32
C SER A 214 15.21 -7.57 -4.05
N THR A 215 14.67 -8.76 -3.87
CA THR A 215 13.32 -9.16 -4.25
C THR A 215 12.42 -9.18 -3.02
N ILE A 216 11.12 -9.39 -3.21
CA ILE A 216 10.16 -9.53 -2.11
C ILE A 216 10.44 -10.83 -1.36
N ASN A 217 10.48 -10.74 -0.02
CA ASN A 217 10.83 -11.87 0.84
C ASN A 217 9.75 -12.95 0.80
N ARG A 218 10.16 -14.20 0.63
CA ARG A 218 9.31 -15.37 0.43
C ARG A 218 8.78 -15.99 1.71
N TYR A 219 9.31 -15.60 2.81
CA TYR A 219 8.79 -16.01 4.11
C TYR A 219 7.71 -15.05 4.63
N THR A 220 7.45 -13.95 3.88
CA THR A 220 6.46 -12.94 4.22
C THR A 220 5.56 -12.62 3.03
N TYR A 221 5.72 -11.47 2.39
CA TYR A 221 4.82 -10.99 1.31
C TYR A 221 4.83 -11.83 0.02
N SER A 222 5.84 -12.66 -0.20
CA SER A 222 5.84 -13.69 -1.25
C SER A 222 5.51 -15.09 -0.74
N ASP A 223 4.94 -15.20 0.46
CA ASP A 223 4.46 -16.46 1.03
C ASP A 223 3.01 -16.71 0.60
N PRO A 224 2.72 -17.79 -0.18
CA PRO A 224 1.36 -18.11 -0.60
C PRO A 224 0.39 -18.39 0.56
N THR A 225 0.91 -18.67 1.75
CA THR A 225 0.10 -18.86 2.97
C THR A 225 0.01 -17.60 3.82
N GLY A 226 0.61 -16.52 3.37
CA GLY A 226 0.64 -15.24 4.07
C GLY A 226 -0.74 -14.57 4.15
N PRO A 227 -0.90 -13.57 5.02
CA PRO A 227 -2.13 -12.80 5.13
C PRO A 227 -2.25 -11.75 4.03
N THR A 228 -3.47 -11.52 3.52
CA THR A 228 -3.84 -10.26 2.87
C THR A 228 -4.39 -9.31 3.93
N PHE A 229 -3.72 -8.19 4.16
CA PHE A 229 -4.18 -7.15 5.08
C PHE A 229 -5.14 -6.19 4.38
N VAL A 230 -6.37 -6.08 4.87
CA VAL A 230 -7.40 -5.16 4.34
C VAL A 230 -7.37 -3.81 5.09
N CYS A 231 -7.28 -3.88 6.41
CA CYS A 231 -7.15 -2.72 7.29
C CYS A 231 -6.49 -3.14 8.59
N THR A 232 -5.51 -2.37 9.05
CA THR A 232 -4.72 -2.75 10.24
C THR A 232 -4.80 -1.72 11.35
N TYR A 233 -4.55 -2.18 12.56
CA TYR A 233 -4.38 -1.30 13.72
C TYR A 233 -3.23 -0.31 13.53
N ALA A 234 -2.16 -0.73 12.86
CA ALA A 234 -1.05 0.15 12.50
C ALA A 234 -1.51 1.33 11.64
N GLN A 235 -2.28 1.06 10.58
CA GLN A 235 -2.86 2.11 9.73
C GLN A 235 -3.76 3.04 10.54
N THR A 236 -4.64 2.48 11.40
CA THR A 236 -5.54 3.25 12.26
C THR A 236 -4.77 4.19 13.18
N GLN A 237 -3.72 3.70 13.85
CA GLN A 237 -2.91 4.52 14.75
C GLN A 237 -2.15 5.63 14.01
N LEU A 238 -1.62 5.36 12.83
CA LEU A 238 -0.95 6.39 12.02
C LEU A 238 -1.93 7.45 11.50
N LEU A 239 -3.16 7.07 11.16
CA LEU A 239 -4.20 8.03 10.79
C LEU A 239 -4.66 8.86 12.00
N LEU A 240 -4.75 8.27 13.19
CA LEU A 240 -5.01 8.99 14.44
C LEU A 240 -3.86 9.95 14.79
N ALA A 241 -2.61 9.56 14.54
CA ALA A 241 -1.46 10.45 14.71
C ALA A 241 -1.58 11.70 13.83
N GLU A 242 -1.96 11.54 12.55
CA GLU A 242 -2.21 12.67 11.66
C GLU A 242 -3.42 13.51 12.13
N ALA A 243 -4.50 12.86 12.54
CA ALA A 243 -5.68 13.56 13.06
C ALA A 243 -5.35 14.37 14.32
N ALA A 244 -4.49 13.85 15.20
CA ALA A 244 -4.02 14.57 16.39
C ALA A 244 -3.12 15.77 16.03
N VAL A 245 -2.24 15.63 15.03
CA VAL A 245 -1.46 16.76 14.48
C VAL A 245 -2.36 17.88 13.96
N ARG A 246 -3.52 17.52 13.40
CA ARG A 246 -4.54 18.48 12.92
C ARG A 246 -5.44 19.06 14.01
N GLY A 247 -5.33 18.55 15.26
CA GLY A 247 -6.20 18.95 16.36
C GLY A 247 -7.63 18.41 16.29
N TRP A 248 -7.85 17.34 15.52
CA TRP A 248 -9.17 16.75 15.30
C TRP A 248 -9.55 15.68 16.33
N VAL A 249 -8.56 15.10 17.01
CA VAL A 249 -8.75 14.12 18.07
C VAL A 249 -7.87 14.45 19.26
N ASP A 250 -8.33 14.04 20.45
CA ASP A 250 -7.56 14.14 21.67
C ASP A 250 -6.42 13.11 21.70
N GLY A 251 -5.41 13.35 22.52
CA GLY A 251 -4.27 12.46 22.70
C GLY A 251 -2.99 12.99 22.07
N SER A 252 -1.93 12.24 22.25
CA SER A 252 -0.61 12.61 21.76
C SER A 252 -0.36 12.06 20.35
N ALA A 253 -0.08 12.94 19.39
CA ALA A 253 0.32 12.55 18.05
C ALA A 253 1.56 11.64 18.08
N GLN A 254 2.53 11.90 18.97
CA GLN A 254 3.69 11.05 19.17
C GLN A 254 3.29 9.65 19.65
N ALA A 255 2.41 9.55 20.65
CA ALA A 255 1.98 8.24 21.16
C ALA A 255 1.25 7.42 20.09
N TYR A 256 0.36 8.04 19.32
CA TYR A 256 -0.29 7.38 18.18
C TYR A 256 0.71 6.95 17.12
N TYR A 257 1.66 7.80 16.76
CA TYR A 257 2.72 7.49 15.81
C TYR A 257 3.56 6.28 16.27
N GLU A 258 4.08 6.33 17.50
CA GLU A 258 4.90 5.23 18.04
C GLU A 258 4.12 3.91 18.13
N ASN A 259 2.83 3.97 18.53
CA ASN A 259 1.95 2.80 18.55
C ASN A 259 1.74 2.24 17.13
N GLY A 260 1.54 3.11 16.15
CA GLY A 260 1.39 2.74 14.74
C GLY A 260 2.63 2.05 14.18
N VAL A 261 3.81 2.60 14.45
CA VAL A 261 5.10 1.99 14.04
C VAL A 261 5.33 0.65 14.71
N ARG A 262 5.08 0.54 16.02
CA ARG A 262 5.17 -0.73 16.77
C ARG A 262 4.22 -1.78 16.19
N ALA A 263 2.97 -1.40 15.93
CA ALA A 263 1.97 -2.29 15.35
C ALA A 263 2.35 -2.72 13.94
N ALA A 264 2.87 -1.81 13.10
CA ALA A 264 3.37 -2.12 11.76
C ALA A 264 4.52 -3.16 11.76
N MET A 265 5.35 -3.14 12.79
CA MET A 265 6.39 -4.14 12.97
C MET A 265 5.83 -5.46 13.51
N ARG A 266 4.91 -5.41 14.48
CA ARG A 266 4.30 -6.63 15.05
C ARG A 266 3.44 -7.40 14.07
N GLN A 267 2.84 -6.74 13.05
CA GLN A 267 2.02 -7.44 12.05
C GLN A 267 2.78 -8.54 11.29
N PHE A 268 4.12 -8.46 11.21
CA PHE A 268 4.93 -9.51 10.59
C PHE A 268 4.88 -10.86 11.33
N ALA A 269 4.45 -10.88 12.61
CA ALA A 269 4.17 -12.11 13.33
C ALA A 269 3.01 -12.93 12.73
N GLN A 270 2.21 -12.33 11.85
CA GLN A 270 1.09 -13.01 11.18
C GLN A 270 1.52 -13.87 9.97
N PHE A 271 2.77 -13.73 9.50
CA PHE A 271 3.30 -14.56 8.44
C PHE A 271 3.79 -15.91 8.98
N PRO A 272 3.13 -17.04 8.62
CA PRO A 272 3.43 -18.34 9.24
C PRO A 272 4.88 -18.78 9.04
N ASN A 273 5.40 -18.57 7.81
CA ASN A 273 6.76 -18.94 7.46
C ASN A 273 7.80 -17.86 7.84
N GLY A 274 7.36 -16.67 8.22
CA GLY A 274 8.20 -15.53 8.62
C GLY A 274 8.67 -15.55 10.08
N THR A 275 8.22 -16.51 10.90
CA THR A 275 8.46 -16.53 12.36
C THR A 275 9.94 -16.45 12.74
N ALA A 276 10.81 -17.17 12.04
CA ALA A 276 12.25 -17.16 12.33
C ALA A 276 12.86 -15.76 12.09
N LEU A 277 12.54 -15.12 10.99
CA LEU A 277 12.98 -13.75 10.66
C LEU A 277 12.39 -12.74 11.66
N TYR A 278 11.11 -12.88 12.00
CA TYR A 278 10.46 -12.03 12.98
C TYR A 278 11.20 -12.08 14.33
N ASN A 279 11.46 -13.28 14.85
CA ASN A 279 12.15 -13.45 16.11
C ASN A 279 13.61 -12.97 16.09
N GLN A 280 14.25 -13.01 14.93
CA GLN A 280 15.62 -12.55 14.76
C GLN A 280 15.71 -11.02 14.68
N TYR A 281 14.86 -10.36 13.90
CA TYR A 281 15.02 -8.96 13.52
C TYR A 281 14.02 -8.02 14.20
N LEU A 282 12.80 -8.48 14.52
CA LEU A 282 11.73 -7.66 15.10
C LEU A 282 11.52 -7.96 16.61
N THR A 283 12.63 -8.12 17.32
CA THR A 283 12.57 -8.21 18.79
C THR A 283 12.09 -6.90 19.40
N GLN A 284 11.51 -6.95 20.60
CA GLN A 284 11.10 -5.73 21.30
C GLN A 284 12.25 -4.72 21.41
N ALA A 285 13.45 -5.18 21.69
CA ALA A 285 14.64 -4.32 21.76
C ALA A 285 15.00 -3.67 20.43
N ALA A 286 14.80 -4.36 19.30
CA ALA A 286 15.05 -3.79 17.97
C ALA A 286 14.00 -2.71 17.63
N ILE A 287 12.74 -2.95 17.96
CA ILE A 287 11.64 -1.99 17.79
C ILE A 287 11.87 -0.72 18.64
N ASP A 288 12.24 -0.90 19.89
CA ASP A 288 12.52 0.22 20.81
C ASP A 288 13.74 1.03 20.37
N ARG A 289 14.79 0.36 19.90
CA ARG A 289 15.96 1.01 19.32
C ARG A 289 15.59 1.83 18.10
N TYR A 290 14.79 1.28 17.16
CA TYR A 290 14.34 1.99 15.97
C TYR A 290 13.64 3.29 16.33
N LEU A 291 12.70 3.28 17.27
CA LEU A 291 11.98 4.47 17.72
C LEU A 291 12.88 5.48 18.46
N THR A 292 13.92 4.99 19.14
CA THR A 292 14.92 5.84 19.80
C THR A 292 15.83 6.54 18.79
N GLU A 293 16.24 5.83 17.74
CA GLU A 293 17.09 6.34 16.67
C GLU A 293 16.31 7.23 15.69
N ASN A 294 14.98 7.01 15.55
CA ASN A 294 14.08 7.74 14.67
C ASN A 294 12.91 8.35 15.46
N PRO A 295 13.17 9.28 16.39
CA PRO A 295 12.14 9.83 17.26
C PRO A 295 11.11 10.64 16.48
N PHE A 296 9.91 10.73 17.01
CA PHE A 296 8.87 11.58 16.45
C PHE A 296 9.31 13.06 16.46
N ASN A 297 9.20 13.71 15.32
CA ASN A 297 9.51 15.12 15.15
C ASN A 297 8.26 15.92 14.79
N ALA A 298 7.74 16.69 15.74
CA ALA A 298 6.54 17.48 15.54
C ALA A 298 6.66 18.51 14.39
N SER A 299 7.87 18.98 14.08
CA SER A 299 8.09 19.92 12.97
C SER A 299 7.98 19.25 11.59
N ASN A 300 8.08 17.94 11.53
CA ASN A 300 7.99 17.13 10.29
C ASN A 300 6.99 15.97 10.43
N ALA A 301 6.00 16.14 11.29
CA ALA A 301 5.09 15.08 11.69
C ALA A 301 4.36 14.44 10.51
N LEU A 302 3.83 15.23 9.57
CA LEU A 302 3.05 14.73 8.44
C LEU A 302 3.89 13.85 7.51
N GLU A 303 5.14 14.22 7.25
CA GLU A 303 6.05 13.41 6.45
C GLU A 303 6.38 12.10 7.16
N GLN A 304 6.75 12.16 8.45
CA GLN A 304 7.07 10.95 9.21
C GLN A 304 5.89 9.98 9.28
N ILE A 305 4.70 10.48 9.64
CA ILE A 305 3.48 9.66 9.76
C ILE A 305 3.15 9.01 8.41
N ASN A 306 3.12 9.79 7.33
CA ASN A 306 2.70 9.29 6.03
C ASN A 306 3.77 8.41 5.37
N THR A 307 5.06 8.62 5.68
CA THR A 307 6.13 7.70 5.28
C THR A 307 5.99 6.35 5.98
N GLN A 308 5.69 6.33 7.28
CA GLN A 308 5.44 5.07 8.00
C GLN A 308 4.16 4.38 7.51
N TYR A 309 3.12 5.15 7.19
CA TYR A 309 1.91 4.62 6.58
C TYR A 309 2.20 3.97 5.22
N TRP A 310 3.01 4.63 4.39
CA TRP A 310 3.43 4.11 3.09
C TRP A 310 4.24 2.82 3.20
N ILE A 311 5.17 2.72 4.16
CA ILE A 311 5.93 1.48 4.42
C ILE A 311 5.00 0.37 4.91
N ASN A 312 4.03 0.69 5.79
CA ASN A 312 3.09 -0.28 6.32
C ASN A 312 2.13 -0.84 5.27
N CYS A 313 1.82 -0.07 4.23
CA CYS A 313 0.97 -0.48 3.12
C CYS A 313 1.76 -1.20 2.00
N PHE A 314 2.95 -1.74 2.28
CA PHE A 314 3.69 -2.54 1.31
C PHE A 314 2.84 -3.74 0.83
N CYS A 315 2.74 -3.94 -0.49
CA CYS A 315 1.81 -4.88 -1.15
C CYS A 315 0.31 -4.57 -0.96
N ASP A 316 -0.04 -3.34 -0.56
CA ASP A 316 -1.39 -2.77 -0.69
C ASP A 316 -1.29 -1.55 -1.61
N GLU A 317 -1.16 -1.81 -2.91
CA GLU A 317 -0.81 -0.80 -3.93
C GLU A 317 -1.87 0.28 -4.05
N TYR A 318 -3.15 -0.09 -3.92
CA TYR A 318 -4.26 0.87 -4.02
C TYR A 318 -4.24 1.87 -2.86
N GLU A 319 -4.04 1.40 -1.65
CA GLU A 319 -3.97 2.27 -0.47
C GLU A 319 -2.67 3.08 -0.45
N THR A 320 -1.54 2.43 -0.78
CA THR A 320 -0.24 3.09 -0.94
C THR A 320 -0.31 4.26 -1.91
N PHE A 321 -0.83 4.02 -3.12
CA PHE A 321 -0.97 5.04 -4.16
C PHE A 321 -1.98 6.12 -3.77
N ALA A 322 -3.09 5.75 -3.15
CA ALA A 322 -4.10 6.69 -2.71
C ALA A 322 -3.59 7.60 -1.58
N ASN A 323 -2.93 7.04 -0.56
CA ASN A 323 -2.38 7.85 0.52
C ASN A 323 -1.24 8.76 0.07
N TRP A 324 -0.36 8.26 -0.82
CA TRP A 324 0.69 9.09 -1.41
C TRP A 324 0.12 10.28 -2.19
N ARG A 325 -0.88 10.08 -3.03
CA ARG A 325 -1.54 11.19 -3.76
C ARG A 325 -2.16 12.21 -2.82
N ARG A 326 -2.77 11.77 -1.73
CA ARG A 326 -3.37 12.61 -0.72
C ARG A 326 -2.32 13.39 0.07
N SER A 327 -1.36 12.69 0.63
CA SER A 327 -0.37 13.27 1.55
C SER A 327 0.76 13.99 0.84
N GLY A 328 1.24 13.42 -0.26
CA GLY A 328 2.47 13.80 -0.95
C GLY A 328 3.72 13.18 -0.33
N TYR A 329 3.56 12.22 0.60
CA TYR A 329 4.67 11.60 1.31
C TYR A 329 4.68 10.06 1.17
N PRO A 330 5.88 9.45 1.13
CA PRO A 330 7.19 10.10 1.08
C PRO A 330 7.35 10.96 -0.17
N GLU A 331 8.28 11.92 -0.17
CA GLU A 331 8.59 12.70 -1.37
C GLU A 331 9.27 11.80 -2.41
N LEU A 332 8.45 11.23 -3.29
CA LEU A 332 8.93 10.44 -4.41
C LEU A 332 9.34 11.37 -5.55
N LYS A 333 10.53 11.14 -6.08
CA LYS A 333 11.00 11.85 -7.27
C LYS A 333 10.53 11.10 -8.51
N SER A 334 10.08 11.84 -9.50
CA SER A 334 9.92 11.30 -10.84
C SER A 334 11.26 10.75 -11.34
N THR A 335 11.20 9.67 -12.10
CA THR A 335 12.38 9.17 -12.84
C THR A 335 12.67 10.00 -14.09
N TYR A 336 11.85 11.00 -14.36
CA TYR A 336 12.02 11.92 -15.47
C TYR A 336 13.34 12.70 -15.34
N ASP A 337 14.14 12.63 -16.39
CA ASP A 337 15.32 13.44 -16.59
C ASP A 337 15.09 14.34 -17.81
N ALA A 338 15.11 15.64 -17.63
CA ALA A 338 14.92 16.60 -18.71
C ALA A 338 15.99 16.50 -19.82
N ALA A 339 17.20 16.02 -19.47
CA ALA A 339 18.26 15.79 -20.43
C ALA A 339 18.07 14.46 -21.19
N ASN A 340 17.31 13.52 -20.64
CA ASN A 340 17.03 12.23 -21.24
C ASN A 340 15.59 11.79 -20.89
N PRO A 341 14.57 12.46 -21.46
CA PRO A 341 13.19 12.23 -21.08
C PRO A 341 12.72 10.84 -21.46
N TYR A 342 12.25 10.07 -20.46
CA TYR A 342 11.54 8.83 -20.73
C TYR A 342 10.28 9.16 -21.55
N PRO A 343 9.91 8.35 -22.58
CA PRO A 343 8.80 8.69 -23.48
C PRO A 343 7.45 8.45 -22.82
N ASN A 344 7.11 9.27 -21.85
CA ASN A 344 5.77 9.31 -21.30
C ASN A 344 5.14 10.69 -21.60
N ALA A 345 4.60 10.83 -22.80
CA ALA A 345 4.00 12.06 -23.29
C ALA A 345 2.82 12.53 -22.43
N ASP A 346 2.11 11.59 -21.78
CA ASP A 346 0.89 11.90 -21.03
C ASP A 346 1.13 12.55 -19.67
N THR A 347 2.29 12.35 -19.09
CA THR A 347 2.61 12.87 -17.74
C THR A 347 3.86 13.75 -17.73
N ASN A 348 4.52 13.97 -18.86
CA ASN A 348 5.83 14.62 -18.93
C ASN A 348 6.86 13.99 -17.96
N GLY A 349 6.76 12.67 -17.78
CA GLY A 349 7.60 11.91 -16.84
C GLY A 349 7.18 12.01 -15.37
N GLU A 350 6.19 12.81 -15.02
CA GLU A 350 5.65 12.87 -13.66
C GLU A 350 4.96 11.56 -13.26
N ILE A 351 4.91 11.29 -11.96
CA ILE A 351 4.19 10.13 -11.44
C ILE A 351 2.69 10.29 -11.73
N PRO A 352 2.03 9.31 -12.37
CA PRO A 352 0.60 9.38 -12.64
C PRO A 352 -0.24 9.69 -11.41
N ARG A 353 -1.34 10.43 -11.60
CA ARG A 353 -2.27 10.83 -10.53
C ARG A 353 -3.59 10.07 -10.57
N ARG A 354 -3.93 9.45 -11.70
CA ARG A 354 -5.13 8.61 -11.88
C ARG A 354 -4.94 7.66 -13.05
N PHE A 355 -5.84 6.68 -13.15
CA PHE A 355 -6.06 5.95 -14.39
C PHE A 355 -7.04 6.74 -15.28
N ARG A 356 -6.91 6.62 -16.60
CA ARG A 356 -7.92 7.11 -17.54
C ARG A 356 -9.20 6.28 -17.43
N TYR A 357 -10.28 6.84 -17.93
CA TYR A 357 -11.47 6.05 -18.17
C TYR A 357 -11.19 4.94 -19.20
N PRO A 358 -11.95 3.83 -19.18
CA PRO A 358 -11.83 2.80 -20.21
C PRO A 358 -12.01 3.41 -21.62
N SER A 359 -11.16 3.00 -22.56
CA SER A 359 -11.11 3.61 -23.91
C SER A 359 -12.42 3.52 -24.69
N LYS A 360 -13.25 2.51 -24.39
CA LYS A 360 -14.56 2.34 -25.04
C LYS A 360 -15.63 3.32 -24.57
N GLU A 361 -15.49 3.91 -23.38
CA GLU A 361 -16.51 4.83 -22.83
C GLU A 361 -16.78 6.03 -23.74
N SER A 362 -15.76 6.55 -24.41
CA SER A 362 -15.91 7.64 -25.37
C SER A 362 -16.74 7.26 -26.62
N GLN A 363 -16.95 5.99 -26.87
CA GLN A 363 -17.76 5.47 -27.99
C GLN A 363 -19.10 4.92 -27.51
N ASP A 364 -19.06 4.07 -26.49
CA ASP A 364 -20.23 3.30 -26.04
C ASP A 364 -21.13 4.12 -25.09
N ASN A 365 -20.58 5.13 -24.38
CA ASN A 365 -21.28 5.96 -23.39
C ASN A 365 -20.84 7.45 -23.48
N ALA A 366 -20.71 7.97 -24.70
CA ALA A 366 -20.04 9.24 -25.01
C ALA A 366 -20.53 10.44 -24.17
N ALA A 367 -21.84 10.63 -24.06
CA ALA A 367 -22.41 11.80 -23.35
C ALA A 367 -22.03 11.79 -21.84
N ASN A 368 -22.12 10.63 -21.17
CA ASN A 368 -21.78 10.51 -19.77
C ASN A 368 -20.25 10.55 -19.54
N TYR A 369 -19.49 10.00 -20.48
CA TYR A 369 -18.03 10.13 -20.48
C TYR A 369 -17.60 11.61 -20.57
N GLU A 370 -18.13 12.36 -21.54
CA GLU A 370 -17.84 13.80 -21.71
C GLU A 370 -18.22 14.61 -20.46
N ALA A 371 -19.40 14.33 -19.89
CA ALA A 371 -19.84 14.94 -18.63
C ALA A 371 -18.90 14.61 -17.46
N ALA A 372 -18.38 13.39 -17.39
CA ALA A 372 -17.42 13.00 -16.37
C ALA A 372 -16.04 13.67 -16.57
N VAL A 373 -15.55 13.69 -17.80
CA VAL A 373 -14.26 14.32 -18.17
C VAL A 373 -14.29 15.83 -17.93
N SER A 374 -15.41 16.51 -18.18
CA SER A 374 -15.55 17.95 -17.94
C SER A 374 -15.31 18.37 -16.48
N ARG A 375 -15.45 17.44 -15.54
CA ARG A 375 -15.18 17.65 -14.09
C ARG A 375 -13.70 17.53 -13.73
N LEU A 376 -12.87 17.02 -14.64
CA LEU A 376 -11.43 16.84 -14.43
C LEU A 376 -10.66 18.06 -14.91
N SER A 377 -9.88 18.67 -14.02
CA SER A 377 -8.95 19.71 -14.44
C SER A 377 -7.88 19.10 -15.34
N GLY A 378 -7.88 19.49 -16.62
CA GLY A 378 -6.93 18.98 -17.61
C GLY A 378 -7.43 17.80 -18.45
N GLY A 379 -8.70 17.36 -18.29
CA GLY A 379 -9.28 16.29 -19.09
C GLY A 379 -8.90 14.88 -18.66
N ASP A 380 -9.12 13.88 -19.54
CA ASP A 380 -8.87 12.46 -19.23
C ASP A 380 -7.40 12.08 -19.46
N HIS A 381 -6.52 12.57 -18.60
CA HIS A 381 -5.08 12.31 -18.63
C HIS A 381 -4.60 11.64 -17.33
N PHE A 382 -3.49 10.93 -17.40
CA PHE A 382 -2.85 10.33 -16.22
C PHE A 382 -2.38 11.38 -15.20
N SER A 383 -2.06 12.60 -15.64
CA SER A 383 -1.64 13.72 -14.80
C SER A 383 -2.80 14.48 -14.15
N SER A 384 -4.03 14.27 -14.61
CA SER A 384 -5.23 14.93 -14.05
C SER A 384 -5.48 14.45 -12.62
N ARG A 385 -5.90 15.39 -11.75
CA ARG A 385 -6.18 15.08 -10.34
C ARG A 385 -7.65 14.73 -10.17
N ILE A 386 -7.89 13.81 -9.26
CA ILE A 386 -9.23 13.46 -8.80
C ILE A 386 -9.64 14.37 -7.64
N TRP A 387 -10.92 14.38 -7.28
CA TRP A 387 -11.51 15.33 -6.34
C TRP A 387 -10.71 15.54 -5.03
N TRP A 388 -10.29 14.48 -4.35
CA TRP A 388 -9.56 14.59 -3.09
C TRP A 388 -8.03 14.75 -3.25
N ASP A 389 -7.50 14.61 -4.46
CA ASP A 389 -6.08 14.79 -4.75
C ASP A 389 -5.76 16.28 -5.00
N VAL A 390 -5.73 17.05 -3.93
CA VAL A 390 -5.42 18.48 -3.98
C VAL A 390 -3.91 18.69 -4.02
N ALA A 391 -3.44 19.61 -4.85
CA ALA A 391 -2.02 20.01 -4.88
C ALA A 391 -1.57 20.53 -3.51
N LYS A 392 -0.25 20.41 -3.25
CA LYS A 392 0.37 21.01 -2.04
C LYS A 392 0.27 22.54 -2.10
#